data_24433e61649746e6d5b425f83fddab2c
#
_entry.id   24433e61649746e6d5b425f83fddab2c
#
_cell.length_a   1.000
_cell.length_b   1.000
_cell.length_c   1.000
_cell.angle_alpha   90.00
_cell.angle_beta   90.00
_cell.angle_gamma   90.00
#
_symmetry.space_group_name_H-M   'P 1'
#
loop_
_entity.id
_entity.type
_entity.pdbx_description
1 polymer ?
#
loop_
_entity_poly.entity_id
_entity_poly.type
_entity_poly.pdbx_seq_one_letter_code
_entity_poly.pdbx_strand_id
1 'polypeptide(L)'
;MKWIRIIALIVFAAAIVAPLAHFNTTPEAVSEIDNRILAENPFGLDGDLTLNIQNYVNDRIGFRDEMITAYTVLNDKLFHKMVHPIYTYGKDGYIFGAGLKPEEFGDFHIAFADTVAAIQKYCEERNVPFLFVFDPAKPAIYQEKIADGIHYNRQWVDQFFAELDKRGVNYLDNTETMLALKNNGIHGFNQKYDANHWNDLGAFYGTNAILERLNIDCKNIHINELDEFTRTEKLETSLLVSKFAISEYVPEFCSNAPSPENIGGKYLPEIELHPAYRSFGYYRNDNENVKKTPKALVFQGSYMNEYGAKYLKNAFREYIHIHDYQNVLDFPYYFNIFQPECVVFVAAEYVFSNPYFNYIVKSEIDYNPALTTLDPGEYTIIDVSEDTLCVEQGETLTTITWHTDPKYHYVWMVLDSVYDMRKVDDGFQVTIETDRFELSKDQLRIYAAEYPAE
;
A
#
# COMPACT_ATOMS: atom_id res chain seq x y z
N MET A 1 52.81 27.62 -5.63
CA MET A 1 52.42 26.79 -4.47
C MET A 1 51.45 27.45 -3.49
N LYS A 2 51.62 28.74 -3.12
CA LYS A 2 50.72 29.42 -2.17
C LYS A 2 49.24 29.47 -2.66
N TRP A 3 49.00 29.85 -3.93
CA TRP A 3 47.66 29.91 -4.52
C TRP A 3 46.98 28.54 -4.62
N ILE A 4 47.70 27.47 -4.91
CA ILE A 4 47.13 26.09 -4.97
C ILE A 4 46.62 25.69 -3.59
N ARG A 5 47.35 26.01 -2.52
CA ARG A 5 46.94 25.73 -1.14
C ARG A 5 45.71 26.54 -0.73
N ILE A 6 45.61 27.81 -1.16
CA ILE A 6 44.46 28.67 -0.89
C ILE A 6 43.23 28.13 -1.63
N ILE A 7 43.36 27.78 -2.91
CA ILE A 7 42.28 27.17 -3.70
C ILE A 7 41.85 25.85 -3.06
N ALA A 8 42.77 24.99 -2.67
CA ALA A 8 42.45 23.72 -2.00
C ALA A 8 41.68 23.93 -0.69
N LEU A 9 42.08 24.95 0.13
CA LEU A 9 41.36 25.30 1.36
C LEU A 9 39.95 25.83 1.08
N ILE A 10 39.79 26.67 0.05
CA ILE A 10 38.45 27.20 -0.33
C ILE A 10 37.55 26.04 -0.81
N VAL A 11 38.09 25.17 -1.69
CA VAL A 11 37.34 23.99 -2.17
C VAL A 11 36.94 23.06 -1.01
N PHE A 12 37.87 22.81 -0.09
CA PHE A 12 37.61 22.00 1.08
C PHE A 12 36.54 22.63 2.01
N ALA A 13 36.67 23.94 2.28
CA ALA A 13 35.69 24.64 3.09
C ALA A 13 34.30 24.66 2.41
N ALA A 14 34.25 24.90 1.09
CA ALA A 14 33.01 24.87 0.32
C ALA A 14 32.37 23.47 0.34
N ALA A 15 33.14 22.39 0.23
CA ALA A 15 32.65 21.03 0.27
C ALA A 15 32.01 20.67 1.62
N ILE A 16 32.44 21.28 2.71
CA ILE A 16 31.86 21.08 4.04
C ILE A 16 30.64 21.99 4.26
N VAL A 17 30.73 23.26 3.86
CA VAL A 17 29.72 24.27 4.19
C VAL A 17 28.49 24.18 3.26
N ALA A 18 28.71 23.89 1.97
CA ALA A 18 27.60 23.86 1.01
C ALA A 18 26.50 22.84 1.34
N PRO A 19 26.81 21.60 1.77
CA PRO A 19 25.79 20.64 2.19
C PRO A 19 24.98 21.11 3.41
N LEU A 20 25.63 21.78 4.36
CA LEU A 20 24.96 22.34 5.54
C LEU A 20 24.04 23.54 5.17
N ALA A 21 24.45 24.35 4.20
CA ALA A 21 23.65 25.47 3.73
C ALA A 21 22.38 25.05 2.95
N HIS A 22 22.37 23.84 2.42
CA HIS A 22 21.23 23.25 1.68
C HIS A 22 20.52 22.17 2.48
N PHE A 23 20.54 22.24 3.80
CA PHE A 23 19.89 21.27 4.68
C PHE A 23 18.37 21.21 4.44
N ASN A 24 17.82 20.00 4.25
CA ASN A 24 16.41 19.80 4.00
C ASN A 24 15.61 19.83 5.32
N THR A 25 14.82 20.88 5.52
CA THR A 25 13.95 21.03 6.69
C THR A 25 12.49 20.71 6.41
N THR A 26 12.15 20.28 5.19
CA THR A 26 10.76 20.00 4.80
C THR A 26 10.21 18.83 5.64
N PRO A 27 9.08 19.01 6.34
CA PRO A 27 8.43 17.90 7.05
C PRO A 27 8.04 16.78 6.08
N GLU A 28 8.09 15.53 6.54
CA GLU A 28 7.67 14.34 5.77
C GLU A 28 8.30 14.21 4.38
N ALA A 29 9.46 14.83 4.17
CA ALA A 29 10.16 14.73 2.89
C ALA A 29 10.56 13.28 2.60
N VAL A 30 10.38 12.86 1.35
CA VAL A 30 10.74 11.51 0.88
C VAL A 30 12.08 11.58 0.14
N SER A 31 12.98 10.65 0.43
CA SER A 31 14.21 10.48 -0.34
C SER A 31 13.90 9.82 -1.69
N GLU A 32 14.33 10.45 -2.78
CA GLU A 32 14.22 9.88 -4.13
C GLU A 32 15.15 8.66 -4.34
N ILE A 33 16.20 8.53 -3.50
CA ILE A 33 17.17 7.43 -3.58
C ILE A 33 16.77 6.22 -2.74
N ASP A 34 16.24 6.47 -1.55
CA ASP A 34 15.86 5.41 -0.61
C ASP A 34 14.37 5.05 -0.71
N ASN A 35 13.58 5.88 -1.39
CA ASN A 35 12.13 5.79 -1.49
C ASN A 35 11.45 5.62 -0.11
N ARG A 36 11.89 6.40 0.87
CA ARG A 36 11.38 6.40 2.24
C ARG A 36 11.29 7.82 2.79
N ILE A 37 10.46 8.00 3.80
CA ILE A 37 10.40 9.26 4.53
C ILE A 37 11.75 9.50 5.22
N LEU A 38 12.27 10.72 5.11
CA LEU A 38 13.49 11.15 5.80
C LEU A 38 13.24 11.27 7.31
N ALA A 39 14.27 10.98 8.11
CA ALA A 39 14.18 11.04 9.56
C ALA A 39 13.56 12.35 10.05
N GLU A 40 12.65 12.25 11.00
CA GLU A 40 11.93 13.39 11.60
C GLU A 40 12.80 14.21 12.51
N ASN A 41 12.29 15.37 12.94
CA ASN A 41 12.98 16.23 13.92
C ASN A 41 13.27 15.42 15.20
N PRO A 42 14.55 15.31 15.61
CA PRO A 42 14.95 14.45 16.72
C PRO A 42 14.45 14.91 18.09
N PHE A 43 14.02 16.17 18.20
CA PHE A 43 13.54 16.71 19.47
C PHE A 43 12.06 16.34 19.67
N GLY A 44 11.81 15.53 20.68
CA GLY A 44 10.47 15.01 21.01
C GLY A 44 10.21 13.57 20.57
N LEU A 45 11.18 12.92 19.94
CA LEU A 45 11.12 11.48 19.64
C LEU A 45 11.60 10.67 20.85
N ASP A 46 10.96 9.52 21.06
CA ASP A 46 11.43 8.52 22.04
C ASP A 46 12.75 7.86 21.60
N GLY A 47 13.52 7.39 22.57
CA GLY A 47 14.75 6.62 22.32
C GLY A 47 16.03 7.42 22.48
N ASP A 48 17.12 6.96 21.82
CA ASP A 48 18.45 7.59 21.92
C ASP A 48 18.50 8.89 21.10
N LEU A 49 18.56 10.03 21.81
CA LEU A 49 18.64 11.35 21.18
C LEU A 49 19.85 11.49 20.25
N THR A 50 21.00 10.87 20.60
CA THR A 50 22.22 10.95 19.76
C THR A 50 22.01 10.25 18.43
N LEU A 51 21.39 9.07 18.46
CA LEU A 51 21.06 8.31 17.26
C LEU A 51 20.02 9.06 16.42
N ASN A 52 18.99 9.62 17.05
CA ASN A 52 17.96 10.41 16.37
C ASN A 52 18.56 11.64 15.68
N ILE A 53 19.46 12.37 16.33
CA ILE A 53 20.19 13.51 15.72
C ILE A 53 21.05 13.02 14.56
N GLN A 54 21.79 11.92 14.72
CA GLN A 54 22.63 11.37 13.66
C GLN A 54 21.79 10.99 12.42
N ASN A 55 20.68 10.31 12.60
CA ASN A 55 19.78 9.93 11.53
C ASN A 55 19.21 11.16 10.83
N TYR A 56 18.73 12.14 11.59
CA TYR A 56 18.20 13.38 11.07
C TYR A 56 19.22 14.16 10.22
N VAL A 57 20.46 14.29 10.70
CA VAL A 57 21.51 15.00 9.97
C VAL A 57 21.92 14.21 8.72
N ASN A 58 22.13 12.90 8.83
CA ASN A 58 22.52 12.06 7.70
C ASN A 58 21.49 12.03 6.58
N ASP A 59 20.19 12.05 6.93
CA ASP A 59 19.13 12.01 5.95
C ASP A 59 18.88 13.35 5.26
N ARG A 60 19.13 14.46 5.95
CA ARG A 60 18.68 15.78 5.52
C ARG A 60 19.79 16.71 5.07
N ILE A 61 21.03 16.25 5.10
CA ILE A 61 22.17 17.02 4.58
C ILE A 61 22.00 17.30 3.08
N GLY A 62 22.23 18.55 2.65
CA GLY A 62 22.09 18.96 1.26
C GLY A 62 22.99 18.15 0.31
N PHE A 63 22.51 17.97 -0.91
CA PHE A 63 23.21 17.17 -1.95
C PHE A 63 23.42 15.70 -1.58
N ARG A 64 22.72 15.17 -0.59
CA ARG A 64 22.85 13.77 -0.16
C ARG A 64 22.64 12.80 -1.33
N ASP A 65 21.57 12.97 -2.06
CA ASP A 65 21.18 12.05 -3.14
C ASP A 65 22.16 12.13 -4.33
N GLU A 66 22.65 13.32 -4.67
CA GLU A 66 23.67 13.50 -5.68
C GLU A 66 25.03 12.89 -5.25
N MET A 67 25.39 13.02 -3.98
CA MET A 67 26.62 12.43 -3.45
C MET A 67 26.56 10.90 -3.46
N ILE A 68 25.43 10.31 -3.07
CA ILE A 68 25.21 8.86 -3.13
C ILE A 68 25.29 8.36 -4.57
N THR A 69 24.64 9.06 -5.50
CA THR A 69 24.67 8.73 -6.93
C THR A 69 26.10 8.78 -7.48
N ALA A 70 26.82 9.87 -7.21
CA ALA A 70 28.19 10.05 -7.67
C ALA A 70 29.14 8.97 -7.07
N TYR A 71 28.98 8.65 -5.79
CA TYR A 71 29.74 7.63 -5.11
C TYR A 71 29.45 6.24 -5.68
N THR A 72 28.20 5.93 -5.95
CA THR A 72 27.78 4.66 -6.57
C THR A 72 28.39 4.50 -7.97
N VAL A 73 28.29 5.54 -8.81
CA VAL A 73 28.88 5.52 -10.17
C VAL A 73 30.41 5.38 -10.13
N LEU A 74 31.09 6.05 -9.19
CA LEU A 74 32.55 5.95 -9.03
C LEU A 74 32.97 4.53 -8.65
N ASN A 75 32.27 3.93 -7.68
CA ASN A 75 32.58 2.56 -7.23
C ASN A 75 32.29 1.52 -8.32
N ASP A 76 31.19 1.68 -9.06
CA ASP A 76 30.89 0.82 -10.21
C ASP A 76 32.01 0.86 -11.26
N LYS A 77 32.38 2.07 -11.71
CA LYS A 77 33.38 2.24 -12.75
C LYS A 77 34.81 1.78 -12.36
N LEU A 78 35.19 1.95 -11.11
CA LEU A 78 36.55 1.61 -10.64
C LEU A 78 36.65 0.18 -10.11
N PHE A 79 35.63 -0.32 -9.45
CA PHE A 79 35.68 -1.56 -8.68
C PHE A 79 34.59 -2.56 -9.06
N HIS A 80 33.71 -2.20 -10.00
CA HIS A 80 32.53 -2.98 -10.38
C HIS A 80 31.70 -3.39 -9.16
N LYS A 81 31.50 -2.42 -8.26
CA LYS A 81 30.80 -2.60 -6.99
C LYS A 81 29.60 -1.67 -6.88
N MET A 82 28.41 -2.24 -6.68
CA MET A 82 27.21 -1.50 -6.33
C MET A 82 27.27 -1.11 -4.84
N VAL A 83 27.24 0.18 -4.57
CA VAL A 83 27.25 0.73 -3.20
C VAL A 83 26.01 1.57 -2.92
N HIS A 84 24.96 1.40 -3.73
CA HIS A 84 23.68 2.06 -3.57
C HIS A 84 22.92 1.51 -2.33
N PRO A 85 22.19 2.35 -1.57
CA PRO A 85 21.49 1.91 -0.35
C PRO A 85 20.52 0.76 -0.57
N ILE A 86 19.82 0.74 -1.71
CA ILE A 86 18.77 -0.25 -2.00
C ILE A 86 19.11 -1.23 -3.12
N TYR A 87 20.17 -0.99 -3.91
CA TYR A 87 20.51 -1.88 -5.03
C TYR A 87 21.76 -2.71 -4.75
N THR A 88 21.71 -3.95 -5.21
CA THR A 88 22.80 -4.92 -5.07
C THR A 88 22.98 -5.68 -6.37
N TYR A 89 24.24 -5.86 -6.82
CA TYR A 89 24.55 -6.75 -7.94
C TYR A 89 24.31 -8.21 -7.56
N GLY A 90 23.60 -8.92 -8.44
CA GLY A 90 23.52 -10.37 -8.46
C GLY A 90 24.48 -10.98 -9.47
N LYS A 91 24.36 -12.29 -9.67
CA LYS A 91 25.05 -13.04 -10.72
C LYS A 91 24.45 -12.74 -12.09
N ASP A 92 25.22 -12.98 -13.14
CA ASP A 92 24.80 -12.91 -14.54
C ASP A 92 24.14 -11.56 -14.91
N GLY A 93 24.56 -10.47 -14.30
CA GLY A 93 24.07 -9.12 -14.57
C GLY A 93 22.72 -8.78 -13.96
N TYR A 94 22.20 -9.61 -13.06
CA TYR A 94 21.00 -9.27 -12.28
C TYR A 94 21.28 -8.13 -11.32
N ILE A 95 20.25 -7.30 -11.08
CA ILE A 95 20.24 -6.30 -10.01
C ILE A 95 19.03 -6.59 -9.12
N PHE A 96 19.26 -6.60 -7.82
CA PHE A 96 18.24 -6.78 -6.80
C PHE A 96 18.08 -5.51 -5.98
N GLY A 97 16.91 -5.32 -5.41
CA GLY A 97 16.53 -4.18 -4.59
C GLY A 97 16.25 -4.56 -3.13
N ALA A 98 15.23 -3.92 -2.56
CA ALA A 98 14.88 -4.00 -1.13
C ALA A 98 14.58 -5.42 -0.63
N GLY A 99 14.08 -6.31 -1.49
CA GLY A 99 13.74 -7.69 -1.13
C GLY A 99 14.91 -8.59 -0.71
N LEU A 100 16.16 -8.12 -0.84
CA LEU A 100 17.33 -8.85 -0.31
C LEU A 100 17.59 -8.60 1.18
N LYS A 101 16.86 -7.72 1.85
CA LYS A 101 17.04 -7.49 3.28
C LYS A 101 16.61 -8.74 4.05
N PRO A 102 17.42 -9.19 5.02
CA PRO A 102 17.00 -10.28 5.89
C PRO A 102 15.81 -9.81 6.73
N GLU A 103 14.79 -10.65 6.82
CA GLU A 103 13.63 -10.46 7.66
C GLU A 103 13.49 -11.68 8.56
N GLU A 104 13.15 -11.45 9.83
CA GLU A 104 12.91 -12.49 10.80
C GLU A 104 11.45 -12.44 11.25
N PHE A 105 10.83 -13.61 11.38
CA PHE A 105 9.46 -13.72 11.88
C PHE A 105 9.38 -13.23 13.34
N GLY A 106 8.36 -12.44 13.65
CA GLY A 106 8.14 -11.91 15.00
C GLY A 106 6.74 -11.30 15.17
N ASP A 107 6.57 -10.52 16.25
CA ASP A 107 5.29 -9.95 16.67
C ASP A 107 4.63 -9.10 15.57
N PHE A 108 5.43 -8.46 14.72
CA PHE A 108 4.92 -7.72 13.56
C PHE A 108 4.11 -8.60 12.62
N HIS A 109 4.63 -9.78 12.27
CA HIS A 109 3.96 -10.70 11.34
C HIS A 109 2.69 -11.30 11.94
N ILE A 110 2.70 -11.55 13.25
CA ILE A 110 1.52 -12.02 13.98
C ILE A 110 0.43 -10.95 13.96
N ALA A 111 0.78 -9.71 14.32
CA ALA A 111 -0.16 -8.58 14.30
C ALA A 111 -0.69 -8.30 12.88
N PHE A 112 0.16 -8.47 11.86
CA PHE A 112 -0.28 -8.33 10.47
C PHE A 112 -1.31 -9.41 10.09
N ALA A 113 -1.07 -10.66 10.48
CA ALA A 113 -2.02 -11.75 10.27
C ALA A 113 -3.34 -11.54 11.04
N ASP A 114 -3.30 -10.99 12.27
CA ASP A 114 -4.49 -10.59 13.03
C ASP A 114 -5.28 -9.50 12.30
N THR A 115 -4.59 -8.50 11.74
CA THR A 115 -5.21 -7.43 10.95
C THR A 115 -5.91 -7.97 9.72
N VAL A 116 -5.24 -8.84 8.94
CA VAL A 116 -5.84 -9.45 7.74
C VAL A 116 -7.07 -10.28 8.11
N ALA A 117 -6.99 -11.07 9.18
CA ALA A 117 -8.12 -11.86 9.66
C ALA A 117 -9.30 -11.00 10.14
N ALA A 118 -9.04 -9.88 10.80
CA ALA A 118 -10.06 -8.95 11.23
C ALA A 118 -10.78 -8.29 10.03
N ILE A 119 -10.05 -7.91 8.99
CA ILE A 119 -10.62 -7.38 7.74
C ILE A 119 -11.48 -8.44 7.05
N GLN A 120 -10.98 -9.68 6.94
CA GLN A 120 -11.76 -10.78 6.37
C GLN A 120 -13.06 -10.99 7.13
N LYS A 121 -13.00 -11.11 8.46
CA LYS A 121 -14.19 -11.29 9.31
C LYS A 121 -15.20 -10.17 9.10
N TYR A 122 -14.72 -8.92 9.06
CA TYR A 122 -15.57 -7.75 8.80
C TYR A 122 -16.30 -7.86 7.46
N CYS A 123 -15.61 -8.30 6.40
CA CYS A 123 -16.20 -8.51 5.07
C CYS A 123 -17.18 -9.69 5.07
N GLU A 124 -16.83 -10.83 5.68
CA GLU A 124 -17.67 -12.03 5.74
C GLU A 124 -19.01 -11.77 6.42
N GLU A 125 -19.02 -11.06 7.55
CA GLU A 125 -20.24 -10.67 8.26
C GLU A 125 -21.18 -9.80 7.43
N ARG A 126 -20.62 -9.11 6.41
CA ARG A 126 -21.37 -8.25 5.47
C ARG A 126 -21.61 -8.91 4.11
N ASN A 127 -21.27 -10.22 3.98
CA ASN A 127 -21.38 -11.00 2.75
C ASN A 127 -20.58 -10.39 1.57
N VAL A 128 -19.45 -9.77 1.86
CA VAL A 128 -18.53 -9.23 0.85
C VAL A 128 -17.31 -10.15 0.76
N PRO A 129 -17.03 -10.75 -0.40
CA PRO A 129 -15.82 -11.56 -0.60
C PRO A 129 -14.54 -10.76 -0.35
N PHE A 130 -13.59 -11.40 0.34
CA PHE A 130 -12.28 -10.83 0.65
C PHE A 130 -11.17 -11.77 0.18
N LEU A 131 -10.10 -11.19 -0.36
CA LEU A 131 -8.88 -11.90 -0.73
C LEU A 131 -7.64 -11.12 -0.27
N PHE A 132 -6.80 -11.78 0.53
CA PHE A 132 -5.45 -11.31 0.79
C PHE A 132 -4.49 -11.83 -0.30
N VAL A 133 -3.61 -10.99 -0.81
CA VAL A 133 -2.63 -11.36 -1.85
C VAL A 133 -1.23 -11.04 -1.35
N PHE A 134 -0.34 -12.02 -1.46
CA PHE A 134 1.08 -11.88 -1.20
C PHE A 134 1.85 -11.91 -2.52
N ASP A 135 2.48 -10.79 -2.88
CA ASP A 135 3.31 -10.69 -4.08
C ASP A 135 4.78 -10.88 -3.74
N PRO A 136 5.47 -11.86 -4.38
CA PRO A 136 6.85 -12.19 -4.04
C PRO A 136 7.84 -11.13 -4.48
N ALA A 137 8.89 -10.92 -3.71
CA ALA A 137 10.02 -10.12 -4.14
C ALA A 137 10.86 -10.86 -5.21
N LYS A 138 11.52 -10.12 -6.09
CA LYS A 138 12.38 -10.66 -7.16
C LYS A 138 13.40 -11.71 -6.67
N PRO A 139 14.10 -11.53 -5.52
CA PRO A 139 15.03 -12.56 -5.02
C PRO A 139 14.34 -13.88 -4.65
N ALA A 140 13.05 -13.87 -4.28
CA ALA A 140 12.30 -15.09 -4.04
C ALA A 140 12.21 -16.00 -5.27
N ILE A 141 12.15 -15.39 -6.45
CA ILE A 141 12.00 -16.09 -7.72
C ILE A 141 13.35 -16.45 -8.36
N TYR A 142 14.37 -15.60 -8.17
CA TYR A 142 15.69 -15.75 -8.78
C TYR A 142 16.81 -15.94 -7.73
N GLN A 143 16.58 -16.85 -6.77
CA GLN A 143 17.53 -17.12 -5.69
C GLN A 143 18.92 -17.51 -6.20
N GLU A 144 19.00 -18.30 -7.28
CA GLU A 144 20.26 -18.73 -7.91
C GLU A 144 21.05 -17.56 -8.52
N LYS A 145 20.43 -16.41 -8.71
CA LYS A 145 21.06 -15.18 -9.21
C LYS A 145 21.57 -14.27 -8.10
N ILE A 146 21.29 -14.57 -6.86
CA ILE A 146 21.84 -13.81 -5.71
C ILE A 146 23.35 -14.00 -5.66
N ALA A 147 24.10 -12.91 -5.39
CA ALA A 147 25.55 -12.96 -5.31
C ALA A 147 26.03 -13.82 -4.14
N ASP A 148 27.19 -14.47 -4.32
CA ASP A 148 27.79 -15.27 -3.26
C ASP A 148 28.11 -14.42 -2.03
N GLY A 149 27.87 -14.96 -0.85
CA GLY A 149 28.08 -14.29 0.43
C GLY A 149 26.89 -13.43 0.91
N ILE A 150 25.83 -13.29 0.12
CA ILE A 150 24.60 -12.68 0.57
C ILE A 150 23.71 -13.78 1.17
N HIS A 151 23.39 -13.61 2.46
CA HIS A 151 22.45 -14.52 3.12
C HIS A 151 21.02 -14.08 2.84
N TYR A 152 20.25 -14.92 2.15
CA TYR A 152 18.85 -14.71 1.85
C TYR A 152 18.02 -15.86 2.42
N ASN A 153 16.97 -15.55 3.17
CA ASN A 153 16.14 -16.52 3.86
C ASN A 153 14.66 -16.07 3.80
N ARG A 154 13.77 -16.99 3.54
CA ARG A 154 12.32 -16.78 3.48
C ARG A 154 11.55 -17.61 4.52
N GLN A 155 12.19 -18.14 5.56
CA GLN A 155 11.49 -18.94 6.58
C GLN A 155 10.37 -18.14 7.28
N TRP A 156 10.52 -16.84 7.39
CA TRP A 156 9.50 -15.97 7.94
C TRP A 156 8.21 -15.98 7.11
N VAL A 157 8.30 -16.17 5.78
CA VAL A 157 7.13 -16.26 4.88
C VAL A 157 6.31 -17.51 5.17
N ASP A 158 6.98 -18.67 5.31
CA ASP A 158 6.31 -19.92 5.68
C ASP A 158 5.62 -19.82 7.05
N GLN A 159 6.29 -19.16 8.02
CA GLN A 159 5.74 -18.91 9.35
C GLN A 159 4.55 -17.94 9.30
N PHE A 160 4.62 -16.90 8.46
CA PHE A 160 3.53 -15.97 8.26
C PHE A 160 2.30 -16.66 7.64
N PHE A 161 2.49 -17.48 6.60
CA PHE A 161 1.38 -18.24 6.02
C PHE A 161 0.77 -19.23 7.02
N ALA A 162 1.58 -19.85 7.87
CA ALA A 162 1.05 -20.69 8.95
C ALA A 162 0.18 -19.87 9.95
N GLU A 163 0.46 -18.59 10.17
CA GLU A 163 -0.40 -17.72 10.96
C GLU A 163 -1.71 -17.36 10.23
N LEU A 164 -1.67 -17.16 8.90
CA LEU A 164 -2.88 -16.97 8.11
C LEU A 164 -3.77 -18.23 8.11
N ASP A 165 -3.16 -19.40 7.93
CA ASP A 165 -3.87 -20.71 7.97
C ASP A 165 -4.56 -20.95 9.30
N LYS A 166 -3.89 -20.66 10.43
CA LYS A 166 -4.48 -20.76 11.78
C LYS A 166 -5.73 -19.91 11.96
N ARG A 167 -5.80 -18.80 11.25
CA ARG A 167 -6.92 -17.85 11.30
C ARG A 167 -7.96 -18.08 10.21
N GLY A 168 -7.74 -19.07 9.32
CA GLY A 168 -8.63 -19.37 8.20
C GLY A 168 -8.70 -18.24 7.17
N VAL A 169 -7.62 -17.50 7.00
CA VAL A 169 -7.57 -16.39 6.02
C VAL A 169 -7.58 -16.94 4.60
N ASN A 170 -8.43 -16.34 3.76
CA ASN A 170 -8.47 -16.58 2.32
C ASN A 170 -7.35 -15.78 1.65
N TYR A 171 -6.30 -16.44 1.18
CA TYR A 171 -5.17 -15.77 0.55
C TYR A 171 -4.70 -16.42 -0.75
N LEU A 172 -3.94 -15.66 -1.52
CA LEU A 172 -3.19 -16.09 -2.70
C LEU A 172 -1.71 -15.77 -2.51
N ASP A 173 -0.84 -16.79 -2.61
CA ASP A 173 0.61 -16.61 -2.76
C ASP A 173 1.00 -16.58 -4.24
N ASN A 174 1.29 -15.41 -4.77
CA ASN A 174 1.75 -15.23 -6.16
C ASN A 174 3.18 -15.74 -6.39
N THR A 175 3.90 -16.22 -5.37
CA THR A 175 5.21 -16.86 -5.53
C THR A 175 5.10 -18.07 -6.45
N GLU A 176 4.06 -18.89 -6.29
CA GLU A 176 3.83 -20.07 -7.12
C GLU A 176 3.56 -19.69 -8.58
N THR A 177 2.78 -18.64 -8.83
CA THR A 177 2.52 -18.10 -10.17
C THR A 177 3.82 -17.68 -10.85
N MET A 178 4.65 -16.90 -10.16
CA MET A 178 5.91 -16.39 -10.69
C MET A 178 6.95 -17.50 -10.93
N LEU A 179 7.01 -18.51 -10.05
CA LEU A 179 7.87 -19.69 -10.24
C LEU A 179 7.40 -20.55 -11.43
N ALA A 180 6.09 -20.71 -11.60
CA ALA A 180 5.54 -21.43 -12.75
C ALA A 180 5.89 -20.73 -14.08
N LEU A 181 5.79 -19.39 -14.13
CA LEU A 181 6.22 -18.61 -15.30
C LEU A 181 7.71 -18.84 -15.61
N LYS A 182 8.58 -18.68 -14.60
CA LYS A 182 10.02 -18.89 -14.74
C LYS A 182 10.35 -20.28 -15.26
N ASN A 183 9.70 -21.32 -14.73
CA ASN A 183 9.91 -22.71 -15.14
C ASN A 183 9.49 -22.96 -16.62
N ASN A 184 8.58 -22.14 -17.12
CA ASN A 184 8.17 -22.15 -18.53
C ASN A 184 8.99 -21.18 -19.40
N GLY A 185 10.09 -20.62 -18.89
CA GLY A 185 10.96 -19.70 -19.63
C GLY A 185 10.39 -18.28 -19.77
N ILE A 186 9.36 -17.94 -19.01
CA ILE A 186 8.74 -16.61 -19.01
C ILE A 186 9.32 -15.81 -17.83
N HIS A 187 9.90 -14.64 -18.12
CA HIS A 187 10.51 -13.81 -17.11
C HIS A 187 9.52 -12.76 -16.61
N GLY A 188 8.94 -12.99 -15.41
CA GLY A 188 8.01 -12.07 -14.75
C GLY A 188 8.69 -10.89 -14.07
N PHE A 189 10.02 -10.82 -14.07
CA PHE A 189 10.83 -9.72 -13.56
C PHE A 189 11.91 -9.36 -14.56
N ASN A 190 12.27 -8.08 -14.66
CA ASN A 190 13.40 -7.65 -15.48
C ASN A 190 14.72 -8.05 -14.83
N GLN A 191 15.77 -8.19 -15.64
CA GLN A 191 17.10 -8.53 -15.12
C GLN A 191 17.69 -7.39 -14.27
N LYS A 192 17.56 -6.14 -14.73
CA LYS A 192 18.14 -4.94 -14.09
C LYS A 192 17.10 -3.93 -13.68
N TYR A 193 16.31 -3.44 -14.66
CA TYR A 193 15.34 -2.40 -14.45
C TYR A 193 14.29 -2.82 -13.43
N ASP A 194 13.91 -1.88 -12.56
CA ASP A 194 12.97 -2.13 -11.47
C ASP A 194 13.32 -3.40 -10.69
N ALA A 195 14.37 -3.29 -9.91
CA ALA A 195 14.93 -4.42 -9.16
C ALA A 195 14.01 -4.99 -8.07
N ASN A 196 12.86 -4.34 -7.80
CA ASN A 196 11.91 -4.73 -6.77
C ASN A 196 10.64 -5.37 -7.33
N HIS A 197 10.00 -4.71 -8.33
CA HIS A 197 8.69 -5.09 -8.81
C HIS A 197 8.77 -6.15 -9.92
N TRP A 198 7.69 -6.89 -10.12
CA TRP A 198 7.51 -7.63 -11.36
C TRP A 198 7.54 -6.69 -12.56
N ASN A 199 7.78 -7.22 -13.74
CA ASN A 199 7.60 -6.45 -14.97
C ASN A 199 6.13 -6.53 -15.43
N ASP A 200 5.84 -5.87 -16.54
CA ASP A 200 4.48 -5.83 -17.05
C ASP A 200 3.90 -7.21 -17.43
N LEU A 201 4.76 -8.13 -17.87
CA LEU A 201 4.35 -9.51 -18.16
C LEU A 201 4.07 -10.29 -16.86
N GLY A 202 4.91 -10.14 -15.84
CA GLY A 202 4.67 -10.70 -14.50
C GLY A 202 3.38 -10.16 -13.89
N ALA A 203 3.15 -8.85 -14.01
CA ALA A 203 1.93 -8.20 -13.55
C ALA A 203 0.68 -8.74 -14.25
N PHE A 204 0.72 -8.99 -15.56
CA PHE A 204 -0.40 -9.59 -16.29
C PHE A 204 -0.79 -10.95 -15.69
N TYR A 205 0.16 -11.86 -15.53
CA TYR A 205 -0.13 -13.19 -15.00
C TYR A 205 -0.47 -13.17 -13.51
N GLY A 206 0.27 -12.38 -12.70
CA GLY A 206 -0.01 -12.27 -11.27
C GLY A 206 -1.37 -11.66 -10.98
N THR A 207 -1.77 -10.64 -11.74
CA THR A 207 -3.09 -10.04 -11.62
C THR A 207 -4.19 -10.98 -12.08
N ASN A 208 -3.98 -11.76 -13.17
CA ASN A 208 -4.94 -12.76 -13.59
C ASN A 208 -5.11 -13.86 -12.52
N ALA A 209 -4.05 -14.29 -11.86
CA ALA A 209 -4.17 -15.23 -10.74
C ALA A 209 -5.04 -14.65 -9.60
N ILE A 210 -4.93 -13.35 -9.30
CA ILE A 210 -5.82 -12.65 -8.37
C ILE A 210 -7.27 -12.72 -8.84
N LEU A 211 -7.53 -12.38 -10.10
CA LEU A 211 -8.87 -12.36 -10.68
C LEU A 211 -9.50 -13.77 -10.73
N GLU A 212 -8.73 -14.78 -11.12
CA GLU A 212 -9.16 -16.20 -11.12
C GLU A 212 -9.51 -16.67 -9.70
N ARG A 213 -8.65 -16.36 -8.71
CA ARG A 213 -8.90 -16.73 -7.30
C ARG A 213 -10.14 -16.04 -6.76
N LEU A 214 -10.29 -14.75 -7.03
CA LEU A 214 -11.45 -13.96 -6.61
C LEU A 214 -12.74 -14.44 -7.29
N ASN A 215 -12.68 -14.90 -8.55
CA ASN A 215 -13.84 -15.38 -9.31
C ASN A 215 -14.48 -16.67 -8.73
N ILE A 216 -13.80 -17.35 -7.80
CA ILE A 216 -14.38 -18.48 -7.06
C ILE A 216 -15.51 -17.97 -6.14
N ASP A 217 -15.29 -16.85 -5.49
CA ASP A 217 -16.20 -16.26 -4.49
C ASP A 217 -17.08 -15.14 -5.10
N CYS A 218 -16.53 -14.38 -6.05
CA CYS A 218 -17.22 -13.35 -6.83
C CYS A 218 -17.49 -13.83 -8.26
N LYS A 219 -18.73 -14.05 -8.60
CA LYS A 219 -19.07 -14.47 -9.98
C LYS A 219 -18.95 -13.31 -10.98
N ASN A 220 -18.67 -13.65 -12.24
CA ASN A 220 -18.60 -12.75 -13.38
C ASN A 220 -17.39 -11.79 -13.38
N ILE A 221 -16.29 -12.13 -12.75
CA ILE A 221 -15.06 -11.36 -12.90
C ILE A 221 -14.49 -11.56 -14.31
N HIS A 222 -14.09 -10.48 -14.94
CA HIS A 222 -13.41 -10.55 -16.22
C HIS A 222 -11.94 -10.94 -15.99
N ILE A 223 -11.50 -12.02 -16.66
CA ILE A 223 -10.09 -12.44 -16.69
C ILE A 223 -9.49 -11.89 -17.97
N ASN A 224 -8.40 -11.14 -17.87
CA ASN A 224 -7.79 -10.51 -19.03
C ASN A 224 -7.15 -11.54 -19.96
N GLU A 225 -7.32 -11.36 -21.27
CA GLU A 225 -6.65 -12.14 -22.29
C GLU A 225 -5.50 -11.33 -22.94
N LEU A 226 -4.44 -12.01 -23.39
CA LEU A 226 -3.26 -11.32 -23.95
C LEU A 226 -3.58 -10.50 -25.21
N ASP A 227 -4.56 -10.89 -26.00
CA ASP A 227 -5.00 -10.19 -27.20
C ASP A 227 -5.81 -8.92 -26.92
N GLU A 228 -6.23 -8.71 -25.66
CA GLU A 228 -6.80 -7.44 -25.21
C GLU A 228 -5.73 -6.33 -25.04
N PHE A 229 -4.45 -6.69 -25.16
CA PHE A 229 -3.33 -5.76 -24.97
C PHE A 229 -2.39 -5.78 -26.18
N THR A 230 -1.93 -4.59 -26.54
CA THR A 230 -0.80 -4.45 -27.48
C THR A 230 0.50 -4.50 -26.68
N ARG A 231 1.35 -5.48 -26.98
CA ARG A 231 2.68 -5.61 -26.39
C ARG A 231 3.71 -4.83 -27.19
N THR A 232 4.50 -4.02 -26.51
CA THR A 232 5.68 -3.31 -26.99
C THR A 232 6.89 -3.61 -26.13
N GLU A 233 8.04 -3.09 -26.49
CA GLU A 233 9.25 -3.13 -25.68
C GLU A 233 9.79 -1.71 -25.54
N LYS A 234 10.11 -1.30 -24.32
CA LYS A 234 10.67 0.00 -23.98
C LYS A 234 12.12 -0.17 -23.55
N LEU A 235 13.00 0.68 -24.08
CA LEU A 235 14.39 0.73 -23.62
C LEU A 235 14.49 1.58 -22.35
N GLU A 236 14.85 0.93 -21.25
CA GLU A 236 15.16 1.62 -20.00
C GLU A 236 16.67 1.88 -19.90
N THR A 237 17.03 3.12 -19.56
CA THR A 237 18.41 3.60 -19.57
C THR A 237 18.96 3.94 -18.19
N SER A 238 18.11 3.90 -17.16
CA SER A 238 18.51 4.10 -15.76
C SER A 238 17.66 3.24 -14.84
N LEU A 239 18.19 2.89 -13.67
CA LEU A 239 17.41 2.34 -12.58
C LEU A 239 16.42 3.40 -12.07
N LEU A 240 15.29 2.98 -11.54
CA LEU A 240 14.38 3.83 -10.79
C LEU A 240 15.14 4.55 -9.67
N VAL A 241 14.60 5.60 -9.16
CA VAL A 241 15.06 6.43 -8.03
C VAL A 241 16.56 6.82 -8.02
N SER A 242 17.50 5.97 -8.45
CA SER A 242 18.95 6.23 -8.38
C SER A 242 19.55 6.93 -9.59
N LYS A 243 18.86 6.95 -10.72
CA LYS A 243 19.41 7.39 -12.04
C LYS A 243 20.71 6.66 -12.43
N PHE A 244 20.98 5.49 -11.85
CA PHE A 244 22.14 4.67 -12.21
C PHE A 244 21.95 4.09 -13.61
N ALA A 245 22.94 4.32 -14.48
CA ALA A 245 22.82 3.98 -15.90
C ALA A 245 22.77 2.46 -16.12
N ILE A 246 21.76 2.02 -16.84
CA ILE A 246 21.58 0.65 -17.33
C ILE A 246 21.25 0.66 -18.83
N SER A 247 21.10 -0.49 -19.41
CA SER A 247 20.52 -0.64 -20.75
C SER A 247 19.77 -1.97 -20.76
N GLU A 248 18.43 -1.92 -20.85
CA GLU A 248 17.57 -3.09 -20.85
C GLU A 248 16.27 -2.80 -21.59
N TYR A 249 15.84 -3.71 -22.47
CA TYR A 249 14.51 -3.68 -23.04
C TYR A 249 13.54 -4.37 -22.09
N VAL A 250 12.46 -3.71 -21.72
CA VAL A 250 11.42 -4.23 -20.83
C VAL A 250 10.08 -4.34 -21.56
N PRO A 251 9.25 -5.35 -21.25
CA PRO A 251 7.93 -5.48 -21.85
C PRO A 251 7.01 -4.35 -21.36
N GLU A 252 6.18 -3.84 -22.26
CA GLU A 252 5.14 -2.87 -21.96
C GLU A 252 3.85 -3.29 -22.62
N PHE A 253 2.75 -3.31 -21.89
CA PHE A 253 1.43 -3.69 -22.36
C PHE A 253 0.48 -2.49 -22.28
N CYS A 254 -0.17 -2.20 -23.40
CA CYS A 254 -1.18 -1.15 -23.50
C CYS A 254 -2.53 -1.78 -23.78
N SER A 255 -3.56 -1.48 -22.99
CA SER A 255 -4.92 -1.97 -23.23
C SER A 255 -5.43 -1.47 -24.58
N ASN A 256 -6.07 -2.36 -25.35
CA ASN A 256 -6.74 -2.05 -26.62
C ASN A 256 -8.13 -1.44 -26.39
N ALA A 257 -8.69 -1.61 -25.19
CA ALA A 257 -9.97 -1.02 -24.79
C ALA A 257 -9.81 0.44 -24.38
N PRO A 258 -10.88 1.26 -24.46
CA PRO A 258 -10.88 2.60 -23.90
C PRO A 258 -10.51 2.58 -22.43
N SER A 259 -9.69 3.55 -22.01
CA SER A 259 -9.33 3.69 -20.60
C SER A 259 -10.56 4.01 -19.75
N PRO A 260 -10.74 3.34 -18.59
CA PRO A 260 -11.79 3.70 -17.65
C PRO A 260 -11.70 5.17 -17.20
N GLU A 261 -12.85 5.78 -16.95
CA GLU A 261 -12.92 7.14 -16.44
C GLU A 261 -12.37 7.22 -15.02
N ASN A 262 -11.41 8.11 -14.78
CA ASN A 262 -10.92 8.40 -13.43
C ASN A 262 -11.79 9.48 -12.77
N ILE A 263 -12.63 9.08 -11.82
CA ILE A 263 -13.48 9.96 -11.03
C ILE A 263 -12.93 10.24 -9.63
N GLY A 264 -11.77 9.68 -9.29
CA GLY A 264 -11.15 9.80 -7.96
C GLY A 264 -10.78 11.24 -7.59
N GLY A 265 -10.52 12.10 -8.58
CA GLY A 265 -10.13 13.48 -8.34
C GLY A 265 -11.13 14.30 -7.50
N LYS A 266 -12.41 13.98 -7.55
CA LYS A 266 -13.45 14.65 -6.74
C LYS A 266 -13.42 14.25 -5.26
N TYR A 267 -12.88 13.07 -4.92
CA TYR A 267 -12.78 12.59 -3.55
C TYR A 267 -11.52 13.11 -2.83
N LEU A 268 -10.43 13.35 -3.57
CA LEU A 268 -9.12 13.71 -3.01
C LEU A 268 -9.11 14.91 -2.05
N PRO A 269 -9.95 15.95 -2.23
CA PRO A 269 -9.99 17.07 -1.26
C PRO A 269 -10.60 16.71 0.09
N GLU A 270 -11.42 15.64 0.17
CA GLU A 270 -12.28 15.34 1.32
C GLU A 270 -11.98 13.98 1.94
N ILE A 271 -11.39 13.04 1.19
CA ILE A 271 -11.05 11.71 1.70
C ILE A 271 -9.82 11.76 2.62
N GLU A 272 -9.92 11.10 3.77
CA GLU A 272 -8.80 10.94 4.69
C GLU A 272 -7.81 9.91 4.13
N LEU A 273 -6.55 10.32 3.97
CA LEU A 273 -5.45 9.45 3.55
C LEU A 273 -4.24 9.77 4.42
N HIS A 274 -3.46 8.74 4.76
CA HIS A 274 -2.21 8.94 5.48
C HIS A 274 -1.30 9.92 4.69
N PRO A 275 -0.74 10.98 5.33
CA PRO A 275 -0.04 12.06 4.62
C PRO A 275 1.10 11.59 3.71
N ALA A 276 1.83 10.54 4.11
CA ALA A 276 2.94 9.99 3.34
C ALA A 276 2.51 8.97 2.25
N TYR A 277 1.28 8.45 2.32
CA TYR A 277 0.80 7.35 1.45
C TYR A 277 -0.53 7.71 0.81
N ARG A 278 -0.51 8.70 -0.08
CA ARG A 278 -1.70 9.35 -0.65
C ARG A 278 -2.15 8.78 -2.00
N SER A 279 -1.58 7.66 -2.46
CA SER A 279 -2.03 7.06 -3.71
C SER A 279 -3.47 6.56 -3.59
N PHE A 280 -4.33 7.15 -4.38
CA PHE A 280 -5.76 6.88 -4.43
C PHE A 280 -6.25 7.03 -5.86
N GLY A 281 -7.19 6.19 -6.26
CA GLY A 281 -7.90 6.32 -7.52
C GLY A 281 -9.24 5.62 -7.50
N TYR A 282 -10.20 6.18 -8.21
CA TYR A 282 -11.51 5.59 -8.44
C TYR A 282 -11.81 5.63 -9.93
N TYR A 283 -11.93 4.46 -10.53
CA TYR A 283 -12.12 4.27 -11.96
C TYR A 283 -13.46 3.61 -12.24
N ARG A 284 -14.22 4.17 -13.17
CA ARG A 284 -15.47 3.61 -13.69
C ARG A 284 -15.22 3.11 -15.10
N ASN A 285 -15.60 1.87 -15.36
CA ASN A 285 -15.39 1.20 -16.63
C ASN A 285 -16.74 0.88 -17.26
N ASP A 286 -17.06 1.56 -18.37
CA ASP A 286 -18.32 1.41 -19.10
C ASP A 286 -18.24 0.38 -20.24
N ASN A 287 -17.13 -0.35 -20.37
CA ASN A 287 -17.00 -1.39 -21.40
C ASN A 287 -18.00 -2.52 -21.17
N GLU A 288 -18.58 -3.04 -22.25
CA GLU A 288 -19.67 -4.03 -22.20
C GLU A 288 -19.30 -5.32 -21.45
N ASN A 289 -18.03 -5.77 -21.59
CA ASN A 289 -17.52 -7.00 -20.99
C ASN A 289 -17.45 -6.94 -19.45
N VAL A 290 -17.43 -5.74 -18.85
CA VAL A 290 -17.28 -5.57 -17.40
C VAL A 290 -18.52 -4.97 -16.70
N LYS A 291 -19.57 -4.64 -17.42
CA LYS A 291 -20.80 -4.04 -16.84
C LYS A 291 -21.43 -4.84 -15.70
N LYS A 292 -21.22 -6.15 -15.69
CA LYS A 292 -21.77 -7.07 -14.67
C LYS A 292 -20.74 -7.52 -13.66
N THR A 293 -19.51 -7.04 -13.76
CA THR A 293 -18.45 -7.34 -12.80
C THR A 293 -18.65 -6.49 -11.52
N PRO A 294 -18.09 -6.92 -10.38
CA PRO A 294 -18.30 -6.20 -9.12
C PRO A 294 -17.61 -4.84 -9.08
N LYS A 295 -18.01 -4.02 -8.10
CA LYS A 295 -17.26 -2.88 -7.60
C LYS A 295 -16.20 -3.40 -6.61
N ALA A 296 -14.92 -3.18 -6.92
CA ALA A 296 -13.80 -3.65 -6.13
C ALA A 296 -13.13 -2.52 -5.34
N LEU A 297 -12.90 -2.76 -4.05
CA LEU A 297 -12.02 -1.94 -3.20
C LEU A 297 -10.71 -2.69 -3.01
N VAL A 298 -9.59 -2.07 -3.42
CA VAL A 298 -8.27 -2.69 -3.42
C VAL A 298 -7.30 -1.86 -2.61
N PHE A 299 -6.78 -2.43 -1.52
CA PHE A 299 -5.63 -1.87 -0.81
C PHE A 299 -4.37 -2.40 -1.45
N GLN A 300 -3.50 -1.50 -1.93
CA GLN A 300 -2.35 -1.88 -2.73
C GLN A 300 -1.21 -0.86 -2.65
N GLY A 301 0.02 -1.37 -2.71
CA GLY A 301 1.23 -0.55 -2.77
C GLY A 301 1.75 -0.33 -4.19
N SER A 302 3.00 0.13 -4.29
CA SER A 302 3.68 0.42 -5.57
C SER A 302 3.74 -0.78 -6.51
N TYR A 303 3.79 -1.99 -5.97
CA TYR A 303 3.83 -3.23 -6.74
C TYR A 303 2.68 -3.33 -7.74
N MET A 304 1.48 -3.01 -7.30
CA MET A 304 0.30 -2.95 -8.16
C MET A 304 0.18 -1.63 -8.92
N ASN A 305 0.53 -0.50 -8.27
CA ASN A 305 0.38 0.82 -8.89
C ASN A 305 1.19 0.97 -10.18
N GLU A 306 2.40 0.40 -10.24
CA GLU A 306 3.28 0.51 -11.40
C GLU A 306 2.78 -0.30 -12.60
N TYR A 307 2.36 -1.54 -12.38
CA TYR A 307 2.03 -2.44 -13.50
C TYR A 307 0.65 -3.10 -13.39
N GLY A 308 0.24 -3.54 -12.19
CA GLY A 308 -0.94 -4.38 -12.00
C GLY A 308 -2.26 -3.64 -12.14
N ALA A 309 -2.31 -2.35 -11.74
CA ALA A 309 -3.53 -1.56 -11.70
C ALA A 309 -4.26 -1.47 -13.06
N LYS A 310 -3.52 -1.50 -14.19
CA LYS A 310 -4.13 -1.46 -15.53
C LYS A 310 -4.99 -2.68 -15.80
N TYR A 311 -4.58 -3.85 -15.32
CA TYR A 311 -5.30 -5.11 -15.50
C TYR A 311 -6.54 -5.18 -14.60
N LEU A 312 -6.45 -4.68 -13.36
CA LEU A 312 -7.61 -4.57 -12.48
C LEU A 312 -8.64 -3.57 -13.01
N LYS A 313 -8.21 -2.42 -13.55
CA LYS A 313 -9.11 -1.46 -14.19
C LYS A 313 -9.90 -2.06 -15.35
N ASN A 314 -9.31 -2.99 -16.07
CA ASN A 314 -9.98 -3.68 -17.17
C ASN A 314 -10.95 -4.77 -16.70
N ALA A 315 -10.79 -5.28 -15.47
CA ALA A 315 -11.52 -6.43 -14.96
C ALA A 315 -12.80 -6.07 -14.20
N PHE A 316 -12.90 -4.86 -13.66
CA PHE A 316 -14.01 -4.43 -12.82
C PHE A 316 -14.82 -3.28 -13.46
N ARG A 317 -16.15 -3.24 -13.20
CA ARG A 317 -16.95 -2.09 -13.59
C ARG A 317 -16.59 -0.83 -12.79
N GLU A 318 -16.22 -1.02 -11.54
CA GLU A 318 -15.68 0.03 -10.68
C GLU A 318 -14.47 -0.52 -9.92
N TYR A 319 -13.36 0.19 -10.03
CA TYR A 319 -12.12 -0.15 -9.36
C TYR A 319 -11.65 1.02 -8.52
N ILE A 320 -11.66 0.82 -7.21
CA ILE A 320 -11.17 1.80 -6.24
C ILE A 320 -9.88 1.25 -5.65
N HIS A 321 -8.79 2.03 -5.70
CA HIS A 321 -7.57 1.66 -5.01
C HIS A 321 -7.17 2.71 -3.98
N ILE A 322 -6.66 2.22 -2.86
CA ILE A 322 -6.12 3.00 -1.76
C ILE A 322 -4.73 2.46 -1.45
N HIS A 323 -3.77 3.37 -1.22
CA HIS A 323 -2.46 2.92 -0.78
C HIS A 323 -2.59 2.16 0.53
N ASP A 324 -2.07 0.92 0.58
CA ASP A 324 -2.25 -0.01 1.69
C ASP A 324 -1.55 0.43 2.98
N TYR A 325 -0.33 1.03 2.89
CA TYR A 325 0.47 1.38 4.07
C TYR A 325 -0.28 2.31 5.01
N GLN A 326 -0.43 1.92 6.25
CA GLN A 326 -1.18 2.60 7.31
C GLN A 326 -2.69 2.78 7.03
N ASN A 327 -3.09 3.13 5.80
CA ASN A 327 -4.50 3.37 5.48
C ASN A 327 -5.38 2.14 5.71
N VAL A 328 -4.85 0.93 5.50
CA VAL A 328 -5.61 -0.31 5.68
C VAL A 328 -6.11 -0.51 7.12
N LEU A 329 -5.47 0.13 8.10
CA LEU A 329 -5.89 0.07 9.51
C LEU A 329 -7.23 0.78 9.76
N ASP A 330 -7.57 1.75 8.91
CA ASP A 330 -8.87 2.44 8.93
C ASP A 330 -9.86 1.85 7.92
N PHE A 331 -9.83 0.54 7.78
CA PHE A 331 -10.59 -0.22 6.79
C PHE A 331 -12.10 0.12 6.77
N PRO A 332 -12.81 0.17 7.94
CA PRO A 332 -14.24 0.49 7.94
C PRO A 332 -14.58 1.87 7.37
N TYR A 333 -13.70 2.86 7.50
CA TYR A 333 -13.87 4.19 6.93
C TYR A 333 -14.03 4.12 5.40
N TYR A 334 -13.12 3.42 4.72
CA TYR A 334 -13.18 3.28 3.27
C TYR A 334 -14.31 2.36 2.81
N PHE A 335 -14.59 1.33 3.58
CA PHE A 335 -15.72 0.43 3.32
C PHE A 335 -17.04 1.19 3.36
N ASN A 336 -17.25 2.06 4.33
CA ASN A 336 -18.44 2.89 4.45
C ASN A 336 -18.62 3.82 3.25
N ILE A 337 -17.56 4.50 2.82
CA ILE A 337 -17.63 5.43 1.68
C ILE A 337 -18.00 4.67 0.41
N PHE A 338 -17.27 3.59 0.11
CA PHE A 338 -17.36 2.97 -1.21
C PHE A 338 -18.36 1.83 -1.30
N GLN A 339 -18.81 1.23 -0.20
CA GLN A 339 -19.72 0.07 -0.19
C GLN A 339 -19.35 -0.95 -1.28
N PRO A 340 -18.16 -1.59 -1.18
CA PRO A 340 -17.65 -2.48 -2.21
C PRO A 340 -18.42 -3.79 -2.28
N GLU A 341 -18.39 -4.45 -3.44
CA GLU A 341 -18.93 -5.80 -3.64
C GLU A 341 -17.86 -6.89 -3.54
N CYS A 342 -16.60 -6.51 -3.56
CA CYS A 342 -15.47 -7.35 -3.19
C CYS A 342 -14.29 -6.50 -2.71
N VAL A 343 -13.42 -7.11 -1.91
CA VAL A 343 -12.24 -6.46 -1.33
C VAL A 343 -11.01 -7.28 -1.62
N VAL A 344 -9.94 -6.63 -2.03
CA VAL A 344 -8.61 -7.24 -2.19
C VAL A 344 -7.59 -6.44 -1.40
N PHE A 345 -6.77 -7.11 -0.62
CA PHE A 345 -5.61 -6.50 0.04
C PHE A 345 -4.34 -7.15 -0.50
N VAL A 346 -3.54 -6.37 -1.22
CA VAL A 346 -2.30 -6.81 -1.86
C VAL A 346 -1.11 -6.25 -1.11
N ALA A 347 -0.23 -7.13 -0.63
CA ALA A 347 1.01 -6.76 0.05
C ALA A 347 2.21 -7.42 -0.64
N ALA A 348 3.25 -6.64 -0.95
CA ALA A 348 4.49 -7.17 -1.51
C ALA A 348 5.42 -7.67 -0.40
N GLU A 349 6.15 -8.77 -0.65
CA GLU A 349 7.05 -9.41 0.32
C GLU A 349 8.01 -8.43 1.02
N TYR A 350 8.53 -7.43 0.33
CA TYR A 350 9.51 -6.49 0.89
C TYR A 350 8.92 -5.38 1.77
N VAL A 351 7.58 -5.28 1.90
CA VAL A 351 6.92 -4.26 2.73
C VAL A 351 6.56 -4.77 4.13
N PHE A 352 6.79 -6.04 4.44
CA PHE A 352 6.51 -6.64 5.75
C PHE A 352 7.51 -6.13 6.79
N SER A 353 7.43 -4.83 7.11
CA SER A 353 8.32 -4.21 8.08
C SER A 353 7.71 -2.93 8.66
N ASN A 354 8.20 -2.54 9.84
CA ASN A 354 7.76 -1.34 10.54
C ASN A 354 7.76 -0.03 9.73
N PRO A 355 8.71 0.24 8.80
CA PRO A 355 8.64 1.48 8.02
C PRO A 355 7.36 1.67 7.22
N TYR A 356 6.70 0.59 6.82
CA TYR A 356 5.47 0.65 6.02
C TYR A 356 4.19 0.51 6.84
N PHE A 357 4.25 -0.25 7.95
CA PHE A 357 3.13 -0.53 8.84
C PHE A 357 3.52 -0.33 10.31
N ASN A 358 4.14 0.82 10.64
CA ASN A 358 4.75 1.11 11.94
C ASN A 358 3.78 1.09 13.12
N TYR A 359 2.48 1.18 12.88
CA TYR A 359 1.45 1.14 13.92
C TYR A 359 0.80 -0.22 14.09
N ILE A 360 1.08 -1.21 13.22
CA ILE A 360 0.32 -2.47 13.19
C ILE A 360 0.40 -3.24 14.52
N VAL A 361 1.56 -3.27 15.16
CA VAL A 361 1.76 -3.97 16.45
C VAL A 361 1.06 -3.26 17.61
N LYS A 362 0.79 -1.95 17.46
CA LYS A 362 0.14 -1.11 18.47
C LYS A 362 -1.35 -0.92 18.21
N SER A 363 -1.86 -1.40 17.07
CA SER A 363 -3.25 -1.21 16.69
C SER A 363 -4.14 -2.17 17.47
N GLU A 364 -5.09 -1.61 18.18
CA GLU A 364 -6.22 -2.36 18.75
C GLU A 364 -7.29 -2.44 17.66
N ILE A 365 -7.34 -3.57 16.96
CA ILE A 365 -8.31 -3.79 15.89
C ILE A 365 -9.58 -4.37 16.50
N ASP A 366 -10.57 -3.53 16.65
CA ASP A 366 -11.88 -3.87 17.17
C ASP A 366 -12.97 -3.23 16.29
N TYR A 367 -13.20 -3.87 15.14
CA TYR A 367 -14.22 -3.41 14.19
C TYR A 367 -15.62 -3.76 14.69
N ASN A 368 -16.58 -2.90 14.37
CA ASN A 368 -17.98 -3.18 14.65
C ASN A 368 -18.40 -4.51 13.99
N PRO A 369 -19.06 -5.41 14.72
CA PRO A 369 -19.71 -6.56 14.11
C PRO A 369 -20.82 -6.08 13.16
N ALA A 370 -21.20 -6.88 12.17
CA ALA A 370 -22.34 -6.49 11.36
C ALA A 370 -23.61 -6.46 12.22
N LEU A 371 -24.39 -5.39 12.12
CA LEU A 371 -25.62 -5.20 12.93
C LEU A 371 -26.57 -6.40 12.81
N THR A 372 -26.56 -7.08 11.67
CA THR A 372 -27.38 -8.26 11.39
C THR A 372 -26.93 -9.53 12.13
N THR A 373 -25.75 -9.53 12.72
CA THR A 373 -25.24 -10.68 13.52
C THR A 373 -25.61 -10.58 15.00
N LEU A 374 -26.15 -9.43 15.44
CA LEU A 374 -26.55 -9.19 16.80
C LEU A 374 -28.04 -9.50 17.03
N ASP A 375 -28.35 -10.04 18.22
CA ASP A 375 -29.73 -10.19 18.67
C ASP A 375 -30.37 -8.84 19.03
N PRO A 376 -31.70 -8.68 18.88
CA PRO A 376 -32.40 -7.40 19.15
C PRO A 376 -32.25 -6.87 20.58
N GLY A 377 -31.73 -7.65 21.52
CA GLY A 377 -31.45 -7.23 22.89
C GLY A 377 -30.02 -6.73 23.13
N GLU A 378 -29.12 -6.89 22.16
CA GLU A 378 -27.70 -6.53 22.28
C GLU A 378 -27.42 -5.08 21.85
N TYR A 379 -28.40 -4.41 21.26
CA TYR A 379 -28.30 -3.00 20.88
C TYR A 379 -29.55 -2.22 21.22
N THR A 380 -29.43 -0.91 21.28
CA THR A 380 -30.54 0.03 21.50
C THR A 380 -30.65 0.95 20.27
N ILE A 381 -31.89 1.21 19.85
CA ILE A 381 -32.18 2.25 18.85
C ILE A 381 -32.23 3.58 19.58
N ILE A 382 -31.45 4.54 19.14
CA ILE A 382 -31.31 5.85 19.75
C ILE A 382 -32.17 6.85 19.00
N ASP A 383 -33.06 7.54 19.72
CA ASP A 383 -33.74 8.72 19.22
C ASP A 383 -32.75 9.90 19.21
N VAL A 384 -32.26 10.24 18.04
CA VAL A 384 -31.25 11.29 17.85
C VAL A 384 -31.94 12.64 17.73
N SER A 385 -31.53 13.59 18.56
CA SER A 385 -31.95 14.98 18.43
C SER A 385 -30.97 15.76 17.54
N GLU A 386 -31.45 16.80 16.89
CA GLU A 386 -30.60 17.69 16.06
C GLU A 386 -29.46 18.32 16.88
N ASP A 387 -29.64 18.50 18.20
CA ASP A 387 -28.63 19.06 19.10
C ASP A 387 -27.44 18.13 19.36
N THR A 388 -27.58 16.82 19.11
CA THR A 388 -26.53 15.81 19.33
C THR A 388 -25.88 15.31 18.04
N LEU A 389 -26.40 15.74 16.89
CA LEU A 389 -25.93 15.32 15.58
C LEU A 389 -25.28 16.50 14.85
N CYS A 390 -23.99 16.40 14.57
CA CYS A 390 -23.29 17.33 13.71
C CYS A 390 -23.11 16.73 12.32
N VAL A 391 -23.53 17.45 11.28
CA VAL A 391 -23.42 17.04 9.88
C VAL A 391 -22.54 18.03 9.14
N GLU A 392 -21.38 17.59 8.70
CA GLU A 392 -20.45 18.36 7.87
C GLU A 392 -20.56 17.86 6.45
N GLN A 393 -21.30 18.59 5.63
CA GLN A 393 -21.57 18.20 4.25
C GLN A 393 -20.55 18.81 3.30
N GLY A 394 -19.74 17.94 2.67
CA GLY A 394 -18.86 18.31 1.58
C GLY A 394 -19.52 18.18 0.21
N GLU A 395 -18.77 18.45 -0.84
CA GLU A 395 -19.24 18.28 -2.22
C GLU A 395 -19.39 16.80 -2.59
N THR A 396 -18.49 15.95 -2.11
CA THR A 396 -18.43 14.52 -2.43
C THR A 396 -18.72 13.64 -1.23
N LEU A 397 -18.22 14.02 -0.05
CA LEU A 397 -18.36 13.27 1.19
C LEU A 397 -19.09 14.09 2.25
N THR A 398 -19.90 13.40 3.03
CA THR A 398 -20.59 13.96 4.21
C THR A 398 -20.10 13.21 5.44
N THR A 399 -19.62 13.96 6.43
CA THR A 399 -19.22 13.43 7.73
C THR A 399 -20.29 13.72 8.76
N ILE A 400 -20.75 12.68 9.44
CA ILE A 400 -21.77 12.75 10.47
C ILE A 400 -21.16 12.34 11.80
N THR A 401 -21.23 13.23 12.79
CA THR A 401 -20.75 12.99 14.16
C THR A 401 -21.94 12.97 15.11
N TRP A 402 -22.06 11.89 15.85
CA TRP A 402 -23.03 11.80 16.95
C TRP A 402 -22.31 12.02 18.28
N HIS A 403 -22.59 13.15 18.93
CA HIS A 403 -22.05 13.50 20.23
C HIS A 403 -22.82 12.76 21.33
N THR A 404 -22.12 11.92 22.08
CA THR A 404 -22.72 11.08 23.13
C THR A 404 -21.72 10.72 24.22
N ASP A 405 -22.23 10.26 25.36
CA ASP A 405 -21.41 9.72 26.43
C ASP A 405 -20.63 8.48 26.01
N PRO A 406 -19.43 8.21 26.55
CA PRO A 406 -18.54 7.14 26.13
C PRO A 406 -18.97 5.73 26.56
N LYS A 407 -20.22 5.53 26.98
CA LYS A 407 -20.75 4.24 27.44
C LYS A 407 -20.95 3.22 26.34
N TYR A 408 -21.05 3.67 25.08
CA TYR A 408 -21.23 2.78 23.94
C TYR A 408 -19.90 2.26 23.43
N HIS A 409 -19.91 0.98 23.00
CA HIS A 409 -18.76 0.31 22.45
C HIS A 409 -18.82 0.27 20.91
N TYR A 410 -19.94 -0.18 20.37
CA TYR A 410 -20.21 -0.21 18.93
C TYR A 410 -21.39 0.67 18.57
N VAL A 411 -21.27 1.41 17.48
CA VAL A 411 -22.34 2.30 17.01
C VAL A 411 -22.47 2.18 15.49
N TRP A 412 -23.69 2.10 15.02
CA TRP A 412 -24.03 2.06 13.61
C TRP A 412 -25.01 3.17 13.26
N MET A 413 -24.78 3.80 12.13
CA MET A 413 -25.77 4.64 11.48
C MET A 413 -26.47 3.82 10.38
N VAL A 414 -27.78 3.83 10.38
CA VAL A 414 -28.62 3.15 9.39
C VAL A 414 -29.33 4.19 8.53
N LEU A 415 -29.12 4.11 7.22
CA LEU A 415 -29.74 4.90 6.16
C LEU A 415 -30.28 3.96 5.09
N ASP A 416 -29.81 4.09 3.85
CA ASP A 416 -30.01 3.13 2.75
C ASP A 416 -29.22 1.83 2.97
N SER A 417 -28.19 1.90 3.81
CA SER A 417 -27.32 0.80 4.24
C SER A 417 -26.98 0.96 5.73
N VAL A 418 -26.21 0.01 6.27
CA VAL A 418 -25.64 0.08 7.60
C VAL A 418 -24.21 0.59 7.48
N TYR A 419 -23.89 1.64 8.24
CA TYR A 419 -22.59 2.29 8.26
C TYR A 419 -22.01 2.25 9.66
N ASP A 420 -20.77 1.79 9.78
CA ASP A 420 -20.09 1.68 11.06
C ASP A 420 -19.54 3.04 11.48
N MET A 421 -19.88 3.48 12.68
CA MET A 421 -19.36 4.73 13.22
C MET A 421 -18.10 4.45 14.04
N ARG A 422 -16.99 5.11 13.69
CA ARG A 422 -15.75 5.05 14.46
C ARG A 422 -15.83 5.94 15.70
N LYS A 423 -15.18 5.51 16.78
CA LYS A 423 -15.10 6.32 18.01
C LYS A 423 -14.19 7.52 17.77
N VAL A 424 -14.63 8.69 18.26
CA VAL A 424 -13.87 9.94 18.30
C VAL A 424 -13.89 10.50 19.73
N ASP A 425 -13.19 11.61 20.00
CA ASP A 425 -13.00 12.12 21.37
C ASP A 425 -14.31 12.39 22.12
N ASP A 426 -15.34 12.85 21.42
CA ASP A 426 -16.62 13.28 22.01
C ASP A 426 -17.84 12.54 21.46
N GLY A 427 -17.65 11.35 20.89
CA GLY A 427 -18.74 10.55 20.36
C GLY A 427 -18.34 9.54 19.29
N PHE A 428 -19.17 9.45 18.24
CA PHE A 428 -18.95 8.52 17.13
C PHE A 428 -19.15 9.22 15.79
N GLN A 429 -18.34 8.88 14.81
CA GLN A 429 -18.30 9.56 13.52
C GLN A 429 -18.32 8.55 12.36
N VAL A 430 -18.98 8.94 11.29
CA VAL A 430 -18.98 8.20 10.01
C VAL A 430 -18.88 9.17 8.84
N THR A 431 -18.22 8.76 7.78
CA THR A 431 -18.14 9.48 6.51
C THR A 431 -18.71 8.61 5.40
N ILE A 432 -19.60 9.18 4.59
CA ILE A 432 -20.27 8.52 3.48
C ILE A 432 -20.34 9.45 2.26
N GLU A 433 -20.70 8.90 1.10
CA GLU A 433 -20.95 9.73 -0.08
C GLU A 433 -22.13 10.71 0.15
N THR A 434 -21.95 11.98 -0.21
CA THR A 434 -22.94 13.05 -0.04
C THR A 434 -24.26 12.73 -0.76
N ASP A 435 -24.19 12.18 -1.97
CA ASP A 435 -25.37 11.80 -2.74
C ASP A 435 -26.21 10.73 -2.00
N ARG A 436 -25.55 9.75 -1.34
CA ARG A 436 -26.25 8.72 -0.54
C ARG A 436 -26.90 9.32 0.69
N PHE A 437 -26.19 10.22 1.38
CA PHE A 437 -26.75 10.92 2.54
C PHE A 437 -28.02 11.69 2.14
N GLU A 438 -27.95 12.51 1.09
CA GLU A 438 -29.08 13.32 0.64
C GLU A 438 -30.30 12.50 0.23
N LEU A 439 -30.10 11.34 -0.38
CA LEU A 439 -31.18 10.44 -0.79
C LEU A 439 -31.85 9.71 0.37
N SER A 440 -31.18 9.56 1.51
CA SER A 440 -31.62 8.67 2.60
C SER A 440 -31.69 9.31 3.99
N LYS A 441 -31.31 10.59 4.14
CA LYS A 441 -31.23 11.29 5.44
C LYS A 441 -32.51 11.25 6.29
N ASP A 442 -33.68 11.20 5.64
CA ASP A 442 -34.95 11.11 6.35
C ASP A 442 -35.18 9.74 7.03
N GLN A 443 -34.36 8.75 6.71
CA GLN A 443 -34.38 7.40 7.29
C GLN A 443 -33.33 7.21 8.38
N LEU A 444 -32.56 8.25 8.71
CA LEU A 444 -31.44 8.17 9.65
C LEU A 444 -31.87 7.61 11.01
N ARG A 445 -31.20 6.55 11.43
CA ARG A 445 -31.31 5.96 12.76
C ARG A 445 -29.93 5.59 13.27
N ILE A 446 -29.71 5.75 14.58
CA ILE A 446 -28.50 5.28 15.24
C ILE A 446 -28.83 4.04 16.07
N TYR A 447 -28.01 3.04 15.95
CA TYR A 447 -28.02 1.82 16.76
C TYR A 447 -26.74 1.80 17.58
N ALA A 448 -26.84 1.48 18.85
CA ALA A 448 -25.69 1.49 19.73
C ALA A 448 -25.72 0.29 20.70
N ALA A 449 -24.58 -0.36 20.83
CA ALA A 449 -24.34 -1.42 21.80
C ALA A 449 -23.41 -0.90 22.91
N GLU A 450 -23.76 -1.18 24.17
CA GLU A 450 -22.93 -0.86 25.33
C GLU A 450 -21.81 -1.90 25.49
N TYR A 451 -20.77 -1.58 26.25
CA TYR A 451 -19.78 -2.57 26.62
C TYR A 451 -20.47 -3.74 27.30
N PRO A 452 -20.04 -5.00 27.01
CA PRO A 452 -20.52 -6.16 27.77
C PRO A 452 -20.33 -5.88 29.27
N ALA A 453 -21.36 -6.18 30.06
CA ALA A 453 -21.19 -6.11 31.53
C ALA A 453 -20.09 -7.09 31.94
N GLU A 454 -19.08 -6.62 32.70
CA GLU A 454 -18.00 -7.45 33.26
C GLU A 454 -18.56 -8.58 34.16
#